data_b460fb4627b4e25c60333acaca2b9952
#
_entry.id   b460fb4627b4e25c60333acaca2b9952
#
_cell.length_a   1.000
_cell.length_b   1.000
_cell.length_c   1.000
_cell.angle_alpha   90.00
_cell.angle_beta   90.00
_cell.angle_gamma   90.00
#
_symmetry.space_group_name_H-M   'P 1'
#
loop_
_entity.id
_entity.type
_entity.pdbx_description
1 polymer ?
#
loop_
_entity_poly.entity_id
_entity_poly.type
_entity_poly.pdbx_seq_one_letter_code
_entity_poly.pdbx_strand_id
1 'polypeptide(L)'
;MAVVAGDPCIDQLRDSLPFRESYRQAFGLLPGQRLLVVSSTWGSGSVLGSPRADVLRRVLAELSAEEFRVLAAIHPNSWHGHGSWQLHSWLAPFLDSGLLLPVPESDTWKAALCAADFLLGDHGSLTMYGIALGIPCILGAFDESKVAPGSPMARLGRILPRLSADRPLLRQIAALDGQREDPELQAVGETITSEPGRSAELLRRLFYTWLRLNEPAHPASLSAIPVPSQPSSPGTRRVPHEAPMFVTVSVTDSTGAADGEVIVRRYPAARQHGDGPHIASAHLAADRDDPDRRWPRTADVLLVPRGRTAAHPEDDPWCAWAAESSGCGLLAAETEEDGCLAVMSFFSFAARPAFADAQLTVGAAAEAGAATP
;
A
#
# COMPACT_ATOMS: atom_id res chain seq x y z
N MET A 1 -8.59 32.19 -29.84
CA MET A 1 -7.41 31.45 -30.38
C MET A 1 -6.96 30.50 -29.31
N ALA A 2 -6.86 29.21 -29.59
CA ALA A 2 -6.30 28.23 -28.66
C ALA A 2 -4.78 28.34 -28.69
N VAL A 3 -4.14 28.27 -27.50
CA VAL A 3 -2.69 28.29 -27.35
C VAL A 3 -2.25 26.98 -26.69
N VAL A 4 -1.27 26.31 -27.24
CA VAL A 4 -0.65 25.13 -26.66
C VAL A 4 0.41 25.58 -25.66
N ALA A 5 0.28 25.17 -24.39
CA ALA A 5 1.14 25.60 -23.30
C ALA A 5 1.76 24.46 -22.50
N GLY A 6 1.62 23.23 -22.96
CA GLY A 6 2.07 22.05 -22.21
C GLY A 6 1.15 21.71 -21.03
N ASP A 7 1.63 20.83 -20.17
CA ASP A 7 0.93 20.40 -18.95
C ASP A 7 1.77 20.71 -17.69
N PRO A 8 1.37 21.70 -16.89
CA PRO A 8 2.12 22.08 -15.69
C PRO A 8 2.11 20.98 -14.61
N CYS A 9 1.15 20.08 -14.65
CA CYS A 9 1.09 18.98 -13.69
C CYS A 9 2.22 17.97 -13.97
N ILE A 10 2.39 17.55 -15.22
CA ILE A 10 3.46 16.60 -15.57
C ILE A 10 4.85 17.24 -15.42
N ASP A 11 4.99 18.53 -15.72
CA ASP A 11 6.25 19.23 -15.50
C ASP A 11 6.60 19.26 -14.01
N GLN A 12 5.64 19.62 -13.15
CA GLN A 12 5.81 19.61 -11.68
C GLN A 12 6.16 18.21 -11.16
N LEU A 13 5.49 17.16 -11.66
CA LEU A 13 5.79 15.79 -11.29
C LEU A 13 7.23 15.40 -11.64
N ARG A 14 7.70 15.74 -12.85
CA ARG A 14 9.08 15.47 -13.30
C ARG A 14 10.10 16.22 -12.46
N ASP A 15 9.87 17.50 -12.19
CA ASP A 15 10.74 18.32 -11.34
C ASP A 15 10.80 17.83 -9.89
N SER A 16 9.79 17.05 -9.46
CA SER A 16 9.70 16.52 -8.10
C SER A 16 10.31 15.11 -7.95
N LEU A 17 10.65 14.41 -9.03
CA LEU A 17 11.27 13.08 -8.97
C LEU A 17 12.55 13.00 -8.12
N PRO A 18 13.44 14.03 -8.10
CA PRO A 18 14.61 14.03 -7.22
C PRO A 18 14.27 13.90 -5.72
N PHE A 19 13.05 14.25 -5.32
CA PHE A 19 12.57 14.16 -3.93
C PHE A 19 11.85 12.84 -3.60
N ARG A 20 11.91 11.85 -4.49
CA ARG A 20 11.24 10.56 -4.35
C ARG A 20 11.43 9.96 -2.96
N GLU A 21 12.66 9.94 -2.45
CA GLU A 21 12.95 9.31 -1.16
C GLU A 21 12.29 10.07 0.01
N SER A 22 12.22 11.39 -0.03
CA SER A 22 11.50 12.19 0.96
C SER A 22 10.01 11.88 0.97
N TYR A 23 9.42 11.65 -0.21
CA TYR A 23 8.01 11.24 -0.31
C TYR A 23 7.79 9.82 0.23
N ARG A 24 8.70 8.89 -0.06
CA ARG A 24 8.65 7.52 0.47
C ARG A 24 8.69 7.52 2.00
N GLN A 25 9.59 8.27 2.60
CA GLN A 25 9.67 8.46 4.05
C GLN A 25 8.39 9.07 4.63
N ALA A 26 7.83 10.10 3.98
CA ALA A 26 6.57 10.72 4.42
C ALA A 26 5.38 9.75 4.39
N PHE A 27 5.37 8.78 3.47
CA PHE A 27 4.38 7.71 3.44
C PHE A 27 4.69 6.55 4.40
N GLY A 28 5.77 6.63 5.16
CA GLY A 28 6.18 5.61 6.14
C GLY A 28 6.64 4.31 5.49
N LEU A 29 7.23 4.36 4.29
CA LEU A 29 7.84 3.19 3.67
C LEU A 29 9.12 2.81 4.42
N LEU A 30 9.26 1.54 4.69
CA LEU A 30 10.49 0.93 5.22
C LEU A 30 11.49 0.66 4.08
N PRO A 31 12.79 0.53 4.39
CA PRO A 31 13.77 0.10 3.41
C PRO A 31 13.34 -1.22 2.73
N GLY A 32 13.39 -1.25 1.40
CA GLY A 32 12.97 -2.42 0.61
C GLY A 32 11.47 -2.55 0.34
N GLN A 33 10.60 -1.86 1.08
CA GLN A 33 9.16 -1.85 0.76
C GLN A 33 8.89 -1.16 -0.58
N ARG A 34 7.88 -1.62 -1.29
CA ARG A 34 7.41 -1.06 -2.57
C ARG A 34 6.07 -0.37 -2.39
N LEU A 35 5.88 0.79 -3.02
CA LEU A 35 4.61 1.51 -3.01
C LEU A 35 3.78 1.12 -4.23
N LEU A 36 2.62 0.50 -3.98
CA LEU A 36 1.58 0.32 -4.98
C LEU A 36 0.54 1.44 -4.84
N VAL A 37 0.41 2.27 -5.86
CA VAL A 37 -0.65 3.27 -5.94
C VAL A 37 -1.84 2.69 -6.70
N VAL A 38 -2.99 2.64 -6.05
CA VAL A 38 -4.28 2.31 -6.69
C VAL A 38 -4.97 3.60 -7.07
N SER A 39 -5.02 3.89 -8.37
CA SER A 39 -5.69 5.09 -8.90
C SER A 39 -7.09 4.76 -9.36
N SER A 40 -8.08 5.48 -8.87
CA SER A 40 -9.46 5.35 -9.32
C SER A 40 -10.01 6.68 -9.79
N THR A 41 -10.38 6.75 -11.08
CA THR A 41 -11.27 7.79 -11.56
C THR A 41 -12.67 7.64 -10.96
N TRP A 42 -13.66 8.33 -11.46
CA TRP A 42 -15.03 8.30 -10.94
C TRP A 42 -16.00 7.58 -11.89
N GLY A 43 -17.14 7.14 -11.35
CA GLY A 43 -18.19 6.45 -12.10
C GLY A 43 -18.01 4.93 -12.19
N SER A 44 -18.98 4.25 -12.77
CA SER A 44 -19.11 2.79 -12.78
C SER A 44 -17.99 2.05 -13.53
N GLY A 45 -17.28 2.72 -14.43
CA GLY A 45 -16.14 2.13 -15.17
C GLY A 45 -14.79 2.30 -14.50
N SER A 46 -14.73 2.94 -13.32
CA SER A 46 -13.48 3.13 -12.56
C SER A 46 -13.11 1.90 -11.72
N VAL A 47 -11.89 1.90 -11.18
CA VAL A 47 -11.41 0.81 -10.31
C VAL A 47 -12.34 0.59 -9.12
N LEU A 48 -12.77 1.65 -8.44
CA LEU A 48 -13.63 1.56 -7.26
C LEU A 48 -15.13 1.58 -7.60
N GLY A 49 -15.51 2.08 -8.76
CA GLY A 49 -16.91 2.12 -9.23
C GLY A 49 -17.35 0.90 -10.02
N SER A 50 -16.42 0.01 -10.39
CA SER A 50 -16.72 -1.26 -11.05
C SER A 50 -17.42 -2.22 -10.08
N PRO A 51 -18.35 -3.08 -10.55
CA PRO A 51 -18.85 -4.20 -9.75
C PRO A 51 -17.76 -5.14 -9.24
N ARG A 52 -16.55 -5.02 -9.77
CA ARG A 52 -15.32 -5.67 -9.30
C ARG A 52 -14.55 -4.82 -8.28
N ALA A 53 -15.22 -3.95 -7.52
CA ALA A 53 -14.63 -3.08 -6.48
C ALA A 53 -13.84 -3.81 -5.38
N ASP A 54 -13.68 -5.09 -5.56
CA ASP A 54 -12.88 -6.03 -4.77
C ASP A 54 -11.36 -5.82 -4.89
N VAL A 55 -10.95 -4.88 -5.75
CA VAL A 55 -9.52 -4.64 -6.02
C VAL A 55 -8.76 -4.25 -4.76
N LEU A 56 -9.28 -3.33 -3.94
CA LEU A 56 -8.59 -2.93 -2.69
C LEU A 56 -8.52 -4.09 -1.70
N ARG A 57 -9.61 -4.85 -1.57
CA ARG A 57 -9.62 -6.04 -0.72
C ARG A 57 -8.56 -7.03 -1.18
N ARG A 58 -8.53 -7.33 -2.48
CA ARG A 58 -7.59 -8.25 -3.07
C ARG A 58 -6.13 -7.80 -2.92
N VAL A 59 -5.86 -6.53 -3.19
CA VAL A 59 -4.52 -5.95 -3.05
C VAL A 59 -4.00 -6.10 -1.63
N LEU A 60 -4.82 -5.77 -0.62
CA LEU A 60 -4.43 -5.88 0.79
C LEU A 60 -4.38 -7.33 1.29
N ALA A 61 -5.13 -8.24 0.66
CA ALA A 61 -5.14 -9.65 1.03
C ALA A 61 -3.97 -10.45 0.41
N GLU A 62 -3.54 -10.11 -0.80
CA GLU A 62 -2.54 -10.89 -1.55
C GLU A 62 -1.12 -10.30 -1.45
N LEU A 63 -0.96 -9.04 -1.05
CA LEU A 63 0.35 -8.41 -0.91
C LEU A 63 0.76 -8.32 0.57
N SER A 64 1.95 -8.81 0.86
CA SER A 64 2.52 -8.80 2.20
C SER A 64 2.82 -7.37 2.65
N ALA A 65 2.51 -7.07 3.92
CA ALA A 65 2.75 -5.76 4.52
C ALA A 65 4.25 -5.43 4.67
N GLU A 66 5.13 -6.45 4.68
CA GLU A 66 6.58 -6.28 4.68
C GLU A 66 7.11 -5.77 3.34
N GLU A 67 6.52 -6.26 2.25
CA GLU A 67 7.01 -5.97 0.90
C GLU A 67 6.31 -4.79 0.25
N PHE A 68 5.05 -4.52 0.65
CA PHE A 68 4.22 -3.53 0.00
C PHE A 68 3.55 -2.56 0.97
N ARG A 69 3.52 -1.32 0.56
CA ARG A 69 2.62 -0.29 1.07
C ARG A 69 1.60 0.01 -0.01
N VAL A 70 0.34 0.21 0.35
CA VAL A 70 -0.74 0.48 -0.60
C VAL A 70 -1.34 1.85 -0.33
N LEU A 71 -1.49 2.64 -1.39
CA LEU A 71 -2.12 3.96 -1.33
C LEU A 71 -3.24 4.04 -2.37
N ALA A 72 -4.43 4.49 -1.96
CA ALA A 72 -5.54 4.75 -2.88
C ALA A 72 -5.64 6.24 -3.22
N ALA A 73 -5.42 6.58 -4.49
CA ALA A 73 -5.65 7.92 -5.04
C ALA A 73 -7.04 7.96 -5.69
N ILE A 74 -8.00 8.51 -4.98
CA ILE A 74 -9.42 8.55 -5.38
C ILE A 74 -9.75 9.91 -5.94
N HIS A 75 -10.38 9.94 -7.13
CA HIS A 75 -10.73 11.17 -7.81
C HIS A 75 -11.64 12.08 -6.97
N PRO A 76 -11.42 13.41 -6.94
CA PRO A 76 -12.24 14.36 -6.18
C PRO A 76 -13.75 14.25 -6.43
N ASN A 77 -14.17 13.93 -7.65
CA ASN A 77 -15.61 13.75 -7.96
C ASN A 77 -16.24 12.59 -7.16
N SER A 78 -15.51 11.55 -6.82
CA SER A 78 -16.02 10.49 -5.94
C SER A 78 -16.21 11.01 -4.51
N TRP A 79 -15.27 11.84 -4.02
CA TRP A 79 -15.37 12.49 -2.72
C TRP A 79 -16.55 13.43 -2.63
N HIS A 80 -16.74 14.28 -3.65
CA HIS A 80 -17.84 15.25 -3.68
C HIS A 80 -19.19 14.58 -3.95
N GLY A 81 -19.22 13.51 -4.75
CA GLY A 81 -20.46 12.80 -5.09
C GLY A 81 -21.04 11.99 -3.94
N HIS A 82 -20.19 11.37 -3.12
CA HIS A 82 -20.63 10.52 -1.99
C HIS A 82 -20.52 11.22 -0.64
N GLY A 83 -19.66 12.23 -0.53
CA GLY A 83 -19.33 12.88 0.72
C GLY A 83 -18.19 12.18 1.47
N SER A 84 -17.37 12.98 2.15
CA SER A 84 -16.15 12.52 2.83
C SER A 84 -16.46 11.46 3.90
N TRP A 85 -17.53 11.66 4.69
CA TRP A 85 -17.93 10.71 5.72
C TRP A 85 -18.30 9.34 5.14
N GLN A 86 -19.05 9.32 4.07
CA GLN A 86 -19.49 8.07 3.43
C GLN A 86 -18.30 7.27 2.88
N LEU A 87 -17.36 7.96 2.20
CA LEU A 87 -16.16 7.31 1.68
C LEU A 87 -15.28 6.78 2.81
N HIS A 88 -15.06 7.55 3.88
CA HIS A 88 -14.31 7.07 5.03
C HIS A 88 -14.99 5.85 5.69
N SER A 89 -16.33 5.85 5.81
CA SER A 89 -17.06 4.70 6.35
C SER A 89 -16.90 3.44 5.50
N TRP A 90 -16.95 3.57 4.18
CA TRP A 90 -16.75 2.45 3.26
C TRP A 90 -15.31 1.94 3.25
N LEU A 91 -14.36 2.86 3.38
CA LEU A 91 -12.93 2.54 3.33
C LEU A 91 -12.34 2.22 4.70
N ALA A 92 -13.07 2.47 5.80
CA ALA A 92 -12.58 2.24 7.16
C ALA A 92 -11.92 0.88 7.35
N PRO A 93 -12.54 -0.23 6.91
CA PRO A 93 -11.91 -1.53 7.06
C PRO A 93 -10.59 -1.70 6.28
N PHE A 94 -10.39 -0.97 5.19
CA PHE A 94 -9.13 -0.97 4.43
C PHE A 94 -8.08 -0.08 5.09
N LEU A 95 -8.51 1.05 5.64
CA LEU A 95 -7.65 1.94 6.43
C LEU A 95 -7.10 1.21 7.66
N ASP A 96 -7.96 0.45 8.34
CA ASP A 96 -7.58 -0.41 9.47
C ASP A 96 -6.59 -1.51 9.07
N SER A 97 -6.58 -1.88 7.79
CA SER A 97 -5.65 -2.84 7.20
C SER A 97 -4.39 -2.19 6.60
N GLY A 98 -4.15 -0.91 6.89
CA GLY A 98 -2.93 -0.20 6.48
C GLY A 98 -3.00 0.52 5.13
N LEU A 99 -4.20 0.65 4.52
CA LEU A 99 -4.37 1.47 3.32
C LEU A 99 -4.08 2.94 3.62
N LEU A 100 -3.23 3.57 2.81
CA LEU A 100 -3.02 5.02 2.83
C LEU A 100 -4.09 5.71 1.95
N LEU A 101 -4.73 6.73 2.48
CA LEU A 101 -5.79 7.46 1.79
C LEU A 101 -5.53 8.97 1.86
N PRO A 102 -4.92 9.58 0.82
CA PRO A 102 -4.77 11.02 0.73
C PRO A 102 -6.13 11.72 0.64
N VAL A 103 -6.23 12.89 1.26
CA VAL A 103 -7.40 13.76 1.06
C VAL A 103 -7.36 14.41 -0.32
N PRO A 104 -8.52 14.58 -0.99
CA PRO A 104 -8.58 15.01 -2.39
C PRO A 104 -8.11 16.45 -2.62
N GLU A 105 -8.15 17.30 -1.59
CA GLU A 105 -7.78 18.72 -1.66
C GLU A 105 -6.26 18.95 -1.58
N SER A 106 -5.48 17.88 -1.38
CA SER A 106 -4.02 17.96 -1.26
C SER A 106 -3.31 17.44 -2.52
N ASP A 107 -2.11 17.95 -2.76
CA ASP A 107 -1.21 17.43 -3.79
C ASP A 107 -0.54 16.09 -3.41
N THR A 108 -0.99 15.45 -2.34
CA THR A 108 -0.43 14.20 -1.82
C THR A 108 -0.46 13.06 -2.86
N TRP A 109 -1.46 13.03 -3.73
CA TRP A 109 -1.52 12.07 -4.83
C TRP A 109 -0.37 12.23 -5.85
N LYS A 110 0.12 13.47 -6.05
CA LYS A 110 1.30 13.74 -6.90
C LYS A 110 2.57 13.19 -6.24
N ALA A 111 2.74 13.46 -4.94
CA ALA A 111 3.84 12.88 -4.16
C ALA A 111 3.80 11.35 -4.17
N ALA A 112 2.59 10.76 -4.11
CA ALA A 112 2.42 9.32 -4.21
C ALA A 112 2.86 8.77 -5.57
N LEU A 113 2.55 9.43 -6.69
CA LEU A 113 3.06 9.05 -8.01
C LEU A 113 4.59 9.14 -8.06
N CYS A 114 5.18 10.22 -7.55
CA CYS A 114 6.66 10.33 -7.50
C CYS A 114 7.30 9.21 -6.66
N ALA A 115 6.63 8.75 -5.59
CA ALA A 115 7.09 7.68 -4.71
C ALA A 115 6.81 6.27 -5.24
N ALA A 116 5.87 6.11 -6.17
CA ALA A 116 5.33 4.82 -6.61
C ALA A 116 6.37 3.90 -7.26
N ASP A 117 6.26 2.61 -6.98
CA ASP A 117 6.98 1.55 -7.68
C ASP A 117 6.08 0.89 -8.73
N PHE A 118 4.78 0.82 -8.45
CA PHE A 118 3.76 0.26 -9.34
C PHE A 118 2.47 1.08 -9.27
N LEU A 119 1.73 1.06 -10.37
CA LEU A 119 0.42 1.70 -10.49
C LEU A 119 -0.63 0.68 -10.92
N LEU A 120 -1.70 0.59 -10.16
CA LEU A 120 -2.92 -0.08 -10.56
C LEU A 120 -3.94 1.00 -10.89
N GLY A 121 -4.23 1.18 -12.17
CA GLY A 121 -5.01 2.31 -12.65
C GLY A 121 -6.25 1.93 -13.45
N ASP A 122 -6.90 2.95 -13.98
CA ASP A 122 -8.01 2.88 -14.92
C ASP A 122 -7.81 3.88 -16.07
N HIS A 123 -8.89 4.30 -16.73
CA HIS A 123 -8.84 5.29 -17.80
C HIS A 123 -8.70 6.76 -17.32
N GLY A 124 -8.33 6.98 -16.05
CA GLY A 124 -8.11 8.30 -15.48
C GLY A 124 -6.74 8.90 -15.80
N SER A 125 -6.60 10.21 -15.62
CA SER A 125 -5.37 10.95 -15.94
C SER A 125 -4.15 10.51 -15.13
N LEU A 126 -4.35 9.98 -13.91
CA LEU A 126 -3.24 9.49 -13.10
C LEU A 126 -2.51 8.33 -13.77
N THR A 127 -3.23 7.48 -14.50
CA THR A 127 -2.62 6.40 -15.31
C THR A 127 -1.70 6.98 -16.38
N MET A 128 -2.13 8.03 -17.07
CA MET A 128 -1.27 8.71 -18.05
C MET A 128 -0.03 9.32 -17.41
N TYR A 129 -0.21 10.03 -16.30
CA TYR A 129 0.93 10.62 -15.58
C TYR A 129 1.90 9.55 -15.07
N GLY A 130 1.38 8.43 -14.56
CA GLY A 130 2.22 7.30 -14.14
C GLY A 130 3.09 6.77 -15.29
N ILE A 131 2.50 6.57 -16.45
CA ILE A 131 3.24 6.13 -17.66
C ILE A 131 4.27 7.18 -18.11
N ALA A 132 3.93 8.48 -18.06
CA ALA A 132 4.87 9.56 -18.41
C ALA A 132 6.05 9.66 -17.42
N LEU A 133 5.90 9.12 -16.21
CA LEU A 133 6.96 9.00 -15.20
C LEU A 133 7.70 7.65 -15.27
N GLY A 134 7.32 6.75 -16.18
CA GLY A 134 7.92 5.42 -16.31
C GLY A 134 7.51 4.46 -15.19
N ILE A 135 6.36 4.66 -14.55
CA ILE A 135 5.86 3.77 -13.50
C ILE A 135 5.18 2.56 -14.15
N PRO A 136 5.62 1.32 -13.85
CA PRO A 136 4.96 0.10 -14.32
C PRO A 136 3.49 0.06 -13.90
N CYS A 137 2.60 -0.23 -14.85
CA CYS A 137 1.16 -0.08 -14.67
C CYS A 137 0.38 -1.32 -15.13
N ILE A 138 -0.66 -1.65 -14.36
CA ILE A 138 -1.70 -2.62 -14.71
C ILE A 138 -3.08 -1.97 -14.61
N LEU A 139 -3.98 -2.28 -15.54
CA LEU A 139 -5.33 -1.74 -15.54
C LEU A 139 -6.26 -2.62 -14.69
N GLY A 140 -6.75 -2.09 -13.56
CA GLY A 140 -7.76 -2.72 -12.72
C GLY A 140 -9.17 -2.63 -13.31
N ALA A 141 -9.44 -1.55 -14.05
CA ALA A 141 -10.67 -1.32 -14.79
C ALA A 141 -10.36 -0.49 -16.04
N PHE A 142 -11.21 -0.60 -17.07
CA PHE A 142 -11.09 0.27 -18.24
C PHE A 142 -12.42 0.28 -19.02
N ASP A 143 -12.96 1.46 -19.21
CA ASP A 143 -14.17 1.66 -20.02
C ASP A 143 -13.81 2.41 -21.31
N GLU A 144 -13.74 1.67 -22.42
CA GLU A 144 -13.39 2.22 -23.72
C GLU A 144 -14.38 3.31 -24.18
N SER A 145 -15.64 3.23 -23.75
CA SER A 145 -16.68 4.22 -24.11
C SER A 145 -16.43 5.61 -23.50
N LYS A 146 -15.60 5.69 -22.48
CA LYS A 146 -15.22 6.93 -21.79
C LYS A 146 -13.97 7.58 -22.36
N VAL A 147 -13.32 6.93 -23.33
CA VAL A 147 -12.00 7.33 -23.83
C VAL A 147 -12.12 7.81 -25.27
N ALA A 148 -11.60 8.99 -25.58
CA ALA A 148 -11.59 9.50 -26.94
C ALA A 148 -10.75 8.59 -27.86
N PRO A 149 -11.32 8.14 -29.00
CA PRO A 149 -10.58 7.35 -29.97
C PRO A 149 -9.30 8.07 -30.43
N GLY A 150 -8.19 7.34 -30.53
CA GLY A 150 -6.89 7.88 -30.97
C GLY A 150 -6.14 8.68 -29.89
N SER A 151 -6.71 8.88 -28.70
CA SER A 151 -6.00 9.52 -27.58
C SER A 151 -4.87 8.64 -27.03
N PRO A 152 -3.88 9.22 -26.30
CA PRO A 152 -2.88 8.45 -25.59
C PRO A 152 -3.50 7.40 -24.66
N MET A 153 -4.59 7.75 -23.95
CA MET A 153 -5.31 6.82 -23.09
C MET A 153 -5.91 5.63 -23.86
N ALA A 154 -6.46 5.86 -25.07
CA ALA A 154 -6.96 4.77 -25.92
C ALA A 154 -5.84 3.82 -26.36
N ARG A 155 -4.63 4.33 -26.58
CA ARG A 155 -3.44 3.50 -26.83
C ARG A 155 -3.06 2.69 -25.60
N LEU A 156 -2.98 3.32 -24.42
CA LEU A 156 -2.70 2.64 -23.15
C LEU A 156 -3.70 1.53 -22.86
N GLY A 157 -4.98 1.75 -23.13
CA GLY A 157 -6.03 0.72 -22.99
C GLY A 157 -5.81 -0.53 -23.83
N ARG A 158 -5.03 -0.44 -24.94
CA ARG A 158 -4.70 -1.59 -25.80
C ARG A 158 -3.41 -2.31 -25.40
N ILE A 159 -2.43 -1.57 -24.88
CA ILE A 159 -1.08 -2.10 -24.62
C ILE A 159 -0.87 -2.52 -23.16
N LEU A 160 -1.53 -1.83 -22.19
CA LEU A 160 -1.37 -2.17 -20.78
C LEU A 160 -2.09 -3.49 -20.44
N PRO A 161 -1.47 -4.34 -19.61
CA PRO A 161 -2.11 -5.54 -19.12
C PRO A 161 -3.33 -5.22 -18.26
N ARG A 162 -4.32 -6.11 -18.31
CA ARG A 162 -5.52 -6.06 -17.47
C ARG A 162 -5.37 -6.95 -16.26
N LEU A 163 -5.80 -6.48 -15.10
CA LEU A 163 -5.84 -7.28 -13.89
C LEU A 163 -6.77 -8.48 -14.07
N SER A 164 -6.20 -9.69 -13.98
CA SER A 164 -6.96 -10.95 -14.03
C SER A 164 -7.37 -11.39 -12.63
N ALA A 165 -8.63 -11.81 -12.47
CA ALA A 165 -9.12 -12.38 -11.21
C ALA A 165 -8.51 -13.77 -10.90
N ASP A 166 -8.22 -14.53 -11.96
CA ASP A 166 -7.81 -15.94 -11.85
C ASP A 166 -6.30 -16.16 -11.63
N ARG A 167 -5.53 -15.07 -11.57
CA ARG A 167 -4.07 -15.12 -11.43
C ARG A 167 -3.62 -14.41 -10.15
N PRO A 168 -2.69 -14.98 -9.36
CA PRO A 168 -2.14 -14.32 -8.19
C PRO A 168 -1.62 -12.91 -8.51
N LEU A 169 -2.00 -11.92 -7.70
CA LEU A 169 -1.65 -10.52 -7.93
C LEU A 169 -0.13 -10.30 -7.95
N LEU A 170 0.59 -10.92 -7.02
CA LEU A 170 2.06 -10.79 -6.93
C LEU A 170 2.74 -11.20 -8.24
N ARG A 171 2.27 -12.28 -8.89
CA ARG A 171 2.80 -12.70 -10.19
C ARG A 171 2.48 -11.71 -11.31
N GLN A 172 1.32 -11.07 -11.24
CA GLN A 172 0.94 -10.04 -12.21
C GLN A 172 1.78 -8.77 -12.04
N ILE A 173 2.05 -8.36 -10.81
CA ILE A 173 2.94 -7.22 -10.51
C ILE A 173 4.38 -7.53 -10.95
N ALA A 174 4.90 -8.71 -10.64
CA ALA A 174 6.24 -9.11 -11.06
C ALA A 174 6.42 -9.13 -12.60
N ALA A 175 5.35 -9.41 -13.34
CA ALA A 175 5.38 -9.38 -14.80
C ALA A 175 5.46 -7.95 -15.39
N LEU A 176 5.35 -6.90 -14.57
CA LEU A 176 5.46 -5.51 -15.00
C LEU A 176 6.91 -4.99 -15.05
N ASP A 177 7.87 -5.73 -14.53
CA ASP A 177 9.24 -5.25 -14.33
C ASP A 177 9.90 -4.74 -15.62
N GLY A 178 9.56 -5.31 -16.78
CA GLY A 178 10.08 -4.86 -18.09
C GLY A 178 9.40 -3.60 -18.68
N GLN A 179 8.34 -3.10 -18.08
CA GLN A 179 7.56 -1.99 -18.67
C GLN A 179 8.32 -0.65 -18.68
N ARG A 180 9.29 -0.46 -17.78
CA ARG A 180 10.09 0.79 -17.74
C ARG A 180 10.88 1.00 -19.01
N GLU A 181 11.33 -0.09 -19.63
CA GLU A 181 12.15 -0.11 -20.84
C GLU A 181 11.33 -0.38 -22.11
N ASP A 182 10.01 -0.53 -21.99
CA ASP A 182 9.12 -0.77 -23.13
C ASP A 182 9.05 0.48 -24.03
N PRO A 183 9.56 0.42 -25.27
CA PRO A 183 9.62 1.58 -26.16
C PRO A 183 8.23 2.07 -26.60
N GLU A 184 7.22 1.19 -26.62
CA GLU A 184 5.86 1.60 -26.96
C GLU A 184 5.23 2.40 -25.84
N LEU A 185 5.42 2.00 -24.57
CA LEU A 185 4.96 2.74 -23.40
C LEU A 185 5.68 4.08 -23.28
N GLN A 186 7.00 4.11 -23.48
CA GLN A 186 7.78 5.36 -23.50
C GLN A 186 7.26 6.33 -24.57
N ALA A 187 7.05 5.85 -25.80
CA ALA A 187 6.54 6.67 -26.89
C ALA A 187 5.13 7.22 -26.58
N VAL A 188 4.26 6.47 -25.88
CA VAL A 188 2.98 7.00 -25.43
C VAL A 188 3.18 8.04 -24.35
N GLY A 189 4.06 7.79 -23.39
CA GLY A 189 4.40 8.73 -22.29
C GLY A 189 4.87 10.09 -22.80
N GLU A 190 5.64 10.12 -23.88
CA GLU A 190 6.11 11.35 -24.53
C GLU A 190 4.96 12.16 -25.18
N THR A 191 3.88 11.52 -25.60
CA THR A 191 2.74 12.21 -26.23
C THR A 191 1.76 12.83 -25.24
N ILE A 192 1.95 12.64 -23.93
CA ILE A 192 1.02 13.17 -22.89
C ILE A 192 1.11 14.69 -22.78
N THR A 193 2.27 15.27 -23.02
CA THR A 193 2.44 16.72 -23.10
C THR A 193 3.15 17.12 -24.39
N SER A 194 2.71 18.23 -24.99
CA SER A 194 3.29 18.74 -26.25
C SER A 194 4.46 19.69 -26.03
N GLU A 195 4.63 20.26 -24.84
CA GLU A 195 5.68 21.22 -24.47
C GLU A 195 6.35 20.82 -23.16
N PRO A 196 7.11 19.71 -23.15
CA PRO A 196 7.71 19.18 -21.92
C PRO A 196 8.65 20.19 -21.25
N GLY A 197 8.47 20.45 -19.94
CA GLY A 197 9.30 21.34 -19.13
C GLY A 197 9.12 22.83 -19.42
N ARG A 198 8.16 23.21 -20.28
CA ARG A 198 7.98 24.61 -20.70
C ARG A 198 6.66 25.24 -20.28
N SER A 199 5.80 24.49 -19.62
CA SER A 199 4.44 24.96 -19.30
C SER A 199 4.46 26.24 -18.47
N ALA A 200 5.33 26.35 -17.46
CA ALA A 200 5.44 27.52 -16.61
C ALA A 200 5.83 28.78 -17.42
N GLU A 201 6.81 28.67 -18.31
CA GLU A 201 7.25 29.75 -19.21
C GLU A 201 6.12 30.18 -20.14
N LEU A 202 5.51 29.24 -20.83
CA LEU A 202 4.48 29.52 -21.83
C LEU A 202 3.21 30.10 -21.20
N LEU A 203 2.77 29.55 -20.07
CA LEU A 203 1.61 30.06 -19.34
C LEU A 203 1.87 31.46 -18.77
N ARG A 204 3.05 31.72 -18.19
CA ARG A 204 3.41 33.05 -17.70
C ARG A 204 3.39 34.07 -18.83
N ARG A 205 4.07 33.79 -19.95
CA ARG A 205 4.07 34.67 -21.14
C ARG A 205 2.66 34.97 -21.61
N LEU A 206 1.82 33.93 -21.70
CA LEU A 206 0.42 34.08 -22.11
C LEU A 206 -0.38 34.99 -21.18
N PHE A 207 -0.31 34.78 -19.88
CA PHE A 207 -1.03 35.56 -18.88
C PHE A 207 -0.53 37.00 -18.83
N TYR A 208 0.76 37.24 -18.82
CA TYR A 208 1.31 38.58 -18.81
C TYR A 208 0.95 39.36 -20.10
N THR A 209 0.94 38.69 -21.26
CA THR A 209 0.47 39.27 -22.51
C THR A 209 -1.01 39.68 -22.42
N TRP A 210 -1.88 38.80 -21.92
CA TRP A 210 -3.30 39.08 -21.79
C TRP A 210 -3.60 40.20 -20.78
N LEU A 211 -2.87 40.21 -19.68
CA LEU A 211 -2.98 41.23 -18.65
C LEU A 211 -2.29 42.56 -19.04
N ARG A 212 -1.54 42.58 -20.15
CA ARG A 212 -0.74 43.72 -20.59
C ARG A 212 0.29 44.20 -19.53
N LEU A 213 0.91 43.23 -18.86
CA LEU A 213 1.95 43.46 -17.87
C LEU A 213 3.31 43.07 -18.42
N ASN A 214 4.36 43.68 -17.87
CA ASN A 214 5.73 43.29 -18.16
C ASN A 214 6.06 42.01 -17.43
N GLU A 215 6.61 41.00 -18.12
CA GLU A 215 7.08 39.80 -17.47
C GLU A 215 8.24 40.09 -16.51
N PRO A 216 8.32 39.40 -15.35
CA PRO A 216 9.52 39.46 -14.49
C PRO A 216 10.75 38.92 -15.21
N ALA A 217 11.91 39.49 -14.88
CA ALA A 217 13.18 39.12 -15.49
C ALA A 217 13.70 37.72 -15.09
N HIS A 218 13.26 37.21 -13.91
CA HIS A 218 13.65 35.87 -13.47
C HIS A 218 12.91 34.79 -14.25
N PRO A 219 13.48 33.59 -14.44
CA PRO A 219 12.82 32.48 -15.13
C PRO A 219 11.51 32.08 -14.47
N ALA A 220 10.53 31.63 -15.27
CA ALA A 220 9.36 30.98 -14.75
C ALA A 220 9.76 29.58 -14.23
N SER A 221 9.24 29.20 -13.08
CA SER A 221 9.49 27.89 -12.49
C SER A 221 8.23 27.36 -11.80
N LEU A 222 8.16 26.05 -11.68
CA LEU A 222 7.19 25.37 -10.84
C LEU A 222 7.86 25.07 -9.49
N SER A 223 7.09 25.16 -8.42
CA SER A 223 7.55 24.66 -7.12
C SER A 223 7.45 23.13 -7.09
N ALA A 224 8.44 22.49 -6.49
CA ALA A 224 8.35 21.06 -6.23
C ALA A 224 7.10 20.75 -5.38
N ILE A 225 6.58 19.54 -5.52
CA ILE A 225 5.44 19.05 -4.74
C ILE A 225 5.84 19.05 -3.26
N PRO A 226 5.02 19.65 -2.38
CA PRO A 226 5.30 19.63 -0.94
C PRO A 226 5.41 18.20 -0.42
N VAL A 227 6.34 17.95 0.49
CA VAL A 227 6.41 16.67 1.20
C VAL A 227 5.15 16.54 2.06
N PRO A 228 4.38 15.46 1.90
CA PRO A 228 3.18 15.28 2.71
C PRO A 228 3.53 15.29 4.20
N SER A 229 2.80 16.08 4.99
CA SER A 229 2.78 15.86 6.43
C SER A 229 2.19 14.49 6.68
N GLN A 230 2.76 13.73 7.61
CA GLN A 230 2.21 12.43 7.96
C GLN A 230 0.69 12.57 8.19
N PRO A 231 -0.13 11.72 7.59
CA PRO A 231 -1.55 11.79 7.81
C PRO A 231 -1.81 11.59 9.31
N SER A 232 -2.09 12.68 10.00
CA SER A 232 -2.78 12.58 11.27
C SER A 232 -4.09 11.91 10.91
N SER A 233 -4.26 10.64 11.28
CA SER A 233 -5.51 9.93 11.07
C SER A 233 -6.63 10.81 11.62
N PRO A 234 -7.53 11.37 10.78
CA PRO A 234 -8.67 12.09 11.30
C PRO A 234 -9.62 11.03 11.81
N GLY A 235 -9.65 10.82 13.07
CA GLY A 235 -10.58 9.87 13.62
C GLY A 235 -10.20 9.52 15.05
N THR A 236 -11.20 9.37 15.84
CA THR A 236 -11.21 8.79 17.17
C THR A 236 -9.91 8.06 17.51
N ARG A 237 -9.26 8.54 18.54
CA ARG A 237 -8.10 7.90 19.15
C ARG A 237 -8.52 6.47 19.51
N ARG A 238 -8.27 5.54 18.58
CA ARG A 238 -8.52 4.12 18.83
C ARG A 238 -7.61 3.67 19.96
N VAL A 239 -8.09 2.73 20.73
CA VAL A 239 -7.21 2.03 21.68
C VAL A 239 -6.05 1.49 20.84
N PRO A 240 -4.79 1.82 21.18
CA PRO A 240 -3.66 1.27 20.46
C PRO A 240 -3.71 -0.26 20.54
N HIS A 241 -3.82 -0.91 19.40
CA HIS A 241 -3.75 -2.36 19.26
C HIS A 241 -3.11 -2.68 17.90
N GLU A 242 -2.47 -3.81 17.81
CA GLU A 242 -1.96 -4.34 16.57
C GLU A 242 -3.12 -4.93 15.76
N ALA A 243 -3.24 -4.51 14.50
CA ALA A 243 -4.27 -5.07 13.62
C ALA A 243 -4.07 -6.58 13.45
N PRO A 244 -5.15 -7.38 13.43
CA PRO A 244 -5.02 -8.83 13.27
C PRO A 244 -4.42 -9.18 11.90
N MET A 245 -3.43 -10.07 11.91
CA MET A 245 -2.66 -10.47 10.74
C MET A 245 -2.64 -11.99 10.57
N PHE A 246 -2.75 -12.47 9.34
CA PHE A 246 -2.28 -13.79 8.99
C PHE A 246 -0.77 -13.76 8.76
N VAL A 247 -0.05 -14.62 9.43
CA VAL A 247 1.41 -14.72 9.40
C VAL A 247 1.82 -16.02 8.75
N THR A 248 2.64 -15.95 7.72
CA THR A 248 3.31 -17.11 7.12
C THR A 248 4.79 -17.06 7.40
N VAL A 249 5.38 -18.23 7.62
CA VAL A 249 6.81 -18.40 7.86
C VAL A 249 7.35 -19.37 6.82
N SER A 250 8.46 -19.03 6.20
CA SER A 250 9.20 -19.95 5.34
C SER A 250 10.68 -19.90 5.71
N VAL A 251 11.30 -21.08 5.76
CA VAL A 251 12.74 -21.22 6.00
C VAL A 251 13.39 -21.64 4.69
N THR A 252 14.39 -20.89 4.25
CA THR A 252 15.19 -21.25 3.10
C THR A 252 16.42 -22.03 3.60
N ASP A 253 16.44 -23.35 3.36
CA ASP A 253 17.64 -24.15 3.62
C ASP A 253 18.77 -23.70 2.69
N SER A 254 19.76 -23.01 3.22
CA SER A 254 21.03 -22.86 2.54
C SER A 254 21.78 -24.19 2.71
N THR A 255 21.92 -24.95 1.62
CA THR A 255 22.65 -26.23 1.59
C THR A 255 24.04 -26.06 2.19
N GLY A 256 24.21 -26.39 3.47
CA GLY A 256 25.52 -26.58 4.11
C GLY A 256 26.00 -25.51 5.10
N ALA A 257 25.22 -24.50 5.45
CA ALA A 257 25.54 -23.58 6.54
C ALA A 257 24.45 -23.62 7.62
N ALA A 258 24.82 -23.39 8.88
CA ALA A 258 23.90 -23.39 10.02
C ALA A 258 22.92 -22.19 10.05
N ASP A 259 22.95 -21.34 9.03
CA ASP A 259 22.15 -20.10 8.94
C ASP A 259 21.13 -20.20 7.81
N GLY A 260 20.00 -20.87 8.06
CA GLY A 260 18.82 -20.78 7.21
C GLY A 260 18.17 -19.40 7.37
N GLU A 261 17.84 -18.73 6.25
CA GLU A 261 17.09 -17.47 6.29
C GLU A 261 15.63 -17.76 6.61
N VAL A 262 15.08 -17.10 7.65
CA VAL A 262 13.67 -17.16 8.03
C VAL A 262 12.95 -15.97 7.43
N ILE A 263 12.00 -16.23 6.53
CA ILE A 263 11.19 -15.20 5.89
C ILE A 263 9.81 -15.20 6.53
N VAL A 264 9.45 -14.08 7.16
CA VAL A 264 8.13 -13.84 7.75
C VAL A 264 7.35 -12.88 6.85
N ARG A 265 6.10 -13.24 6.54
CA ARG A 265 5.19 -12.36 5.80
C ARG A 265 3.87 -12.23 6.53
N ARG A 266 3.37 -10.99 6.62
CA ARG A 266 2.11 -10.65 7.29
C ARG A 266 1.09 -10.10 6.30
N TYR A 267 -0.16 -10.56 6.45
CA TYR A 267 -1.29 -10.17 5.60
C TYR A 267 -2.46 -9.72 6.50
N PRO A 268 -3.09 -8.56 6.23
CA PRO A 268 -4.22 -8.10 7.04
C PRO A 268 -5.35 -9.13 7.11
N ALA A 269 -5.64 -9.65 8.31
CA ALA A 269 -6.62 -10.72 8.50
C ALA A 269 -8.05 -10.27 8.19
N ALA A 270 -8.40 -9.03 8.47
CA ALA A 270 -9.73 -8.47 8.22
C ALA A 270 -10.16 -8.49 6.73
N ARG A 271 -9.24 -8.80 5.82
CA ARG A 271 -9.48 -8.81 4.37
C ARG A 271 -9.51 -10.20 3.75
N GLN A 272 -9.12 -11.20 4.50
CA GLN A 272 -9.15 -12.57 4.01
C GLN A 272 -10.60 -13.08 4.02
N HIS A 273 -11.13 -13.44 2.85
CA HIS A 273 -12.39 -14.13 2.69
C HIS A 273 -12.13 -15.33 1.78
N GLY A 274 -12.19 -16.53 2.35
CA GLY A 274 -12.05 -17.79 1.58
C GLY A 274 -10.67 -17.92 0.94
N ASP A 275 -10.52 -18.73 0.04
CA ASP A 275 -9.45 -19.21 -0.83
C ASP A 275 -8.20 -18.38 -1.17
N GLY A 276 -7.73 -17.48 -0.32
CA GLY A 276 -6.42 -16.86 -0.50
C GLY A 276 -5.30 -17.91 -0.45
N PRO A 277 -4.35 -17.89 -1.38
CA PRO A 277 -3.33 -18.94 -1.50
C PRO A 277 -2.42 -19.10 -0.28
N HIS A 278 -2.52 -18.17 0.68
CA HIS A 278 -1.65 -18.13 1.86
C HIS A 278 -2.33 -18.60 3.15
N ILE A 279 -3.69 -18.71 3.19
CA ILE A 279 -4.43 -18.95 4.43
C ILE A 279 -4.22 -20.37 4.95
N ALA A 280 -4.05 -21.36 4.08
CA ALA A 280 -3.93 -22.77 4.49
C ALA A 280 -2.67 -23.08 5.35
N SER A 281 -1.64 -22.22 5.25
CA SER A 281 -0.39 -22.36 6.02
C SER A 281 -0.11 -21.14 6.91
N ALA A 282 -1.07 -20.23 7.07
CA ALA A 282 -0.90 -19.03 7.85
C ALA A 282 -1.46 -19.19 9.26
N HIS A 283 -0.84 -18.52 10.23
CA HIS A 283 -1.31 -18.42 11.60
C HIS A 283 -1.99 -17.06 11.79
N LEU A 284 -3.17 -17.05 12.40
CA LEU A 284 -3.85 -15.82 12.77
C LEU A 284 -3.21 -15.28 14.06
N ALA A 285 -2.55 -14.14 13.96
CA ALA A 285 -2.04 -13.38 15.09
C ALA A 285 -2.95 -12.17 15.36
N ALA A 286 -3.33 -11.96 16.62
CA ALA A 286 -4.17 -10.84 17.02
C ALA A 286 -3.71 -10.28 18.36
N ASP A 287 -3.90 -8.96 18.54
CA ASP A 287 -3.70 -8.31 19.81
C ASP A 287 -4.74 -8.83 20.85
N ARG A 288 -4.27 -9.19 22.03
CA ARG A 288 -5.11 -9.59 23.17
C ARG A 288 -6.21 -8.58 23.46
N ASP A 289 -5.90 -7.30 23.33
CA ASP A 289 -6.77 -6.18 23.66
C ASP A 289 -7.54 -5.65 22.43
N ASP A 290 -7.55 -6.39 21.31
CA ASP A 290 -8.29 -5.98 20.11
C ASP A 290 -9.76 -5.69 20.48
N PRO A 291 -10.30 -4.52 20.13
CA PRO A 291 -11.67 -4.13 20.44
C PRO A 291 -12.70 -5.05 19.76
N ASP A 292 -12.39 -5.66 18.64
CA ASP A 292 -13.20 -6.71 18.04
C ASP A 292 -12.85 -8.07 18.65
N ARG A 293 -13.57 -8.44 19.66
CA ARG A 293 -13.34 -9.66 20.44
C ARG A 293 -13.40 -10.96 19.65
N ARG A 294 -13.81 -10.92 18.40
CA ARG A 294 -13.76 -12.11 17.51
C ARG A 294 -12.31 -12.51 17.24
N TRP A 295 -11.43 -11.52 17.03
CA TRP A 295 -10.04 -11.78 16.69
C TRP A 295 -9.27 -12.50 17.80
N PRO A 296 -9.20 -11.97 19.04
CA PRO A 296 -8.52 -12.69 20.11
C PRO A 296 -9.08 -14.08 20.39
N ARG A 297 -10.39 -14.29 20.13
CA ARG A 297 -11.03 -15.59 20.37
C ARG A 297 -10.73 -16.64 19.32
N THR A 298 -10.33 -16.23 18.12
CA THR A 298 -10.05 -17.12 16.98
C THR A 298 -8.58 -17.17 16.61
N ALA A 299 -7.75 -16.34 17.23
CA ALA A 299 -6.34 -16.27 16.95
C ALA A 299 -5.60 -17.55 17.31
N ASP A 300 -4.66 -17.96 16.45
CA ASP A 300 -3.68 -19.00 16.76
C ASP A 300 -2.59 -18.46 17.69
N VAL A 301 -2.28 -17.16 17.53
CA VAL A 301 -1.27 -16.44 18.32
C VAL A 301 -1.88 -15.17 18.90
N LEU A 302 -1.83 -15.03 20.24
CA LEU A 302 -2.18 -13.78 20.92
C LEU A 302 -0.94 -12.95 21.17
N LEU A 303 -0.98 -11.70 20.71
CA LEU A 303 0.08 -10.71 20.98
C LEU A 303 -0.29 -9.91 22.21
N VAL A 304 0.68 -9.75 23.13
CA VAL A 304 0.52 -8.93 24.33
C VAL A 304 1.38 -7.68 24.18
N PRO A 305 0.77 -6.48 24.14
CA PRO A 305 1.50 -5.24 24.00
C PRO A 305 2.51 -5.01 25.12
N ARG A 306 3.62 -4.34 24.78
CA ARG A 306 4.69 -3.96 25.71
C ARG A 306 4.14 -3.27 26.95
N GLY A 307 4.62 -3.66 28.13
CA GLY A 307 4.22 -3.06 29.42
C GLY A 307 2.85 -3.51 29.95
N ARG A 308 2.22 -4.51 29.33
CA ARG A 308 0.95 -5.10 29.80
C ARG A 308 1.06 -6.58 30.22
N THR A 309 2.24 -7.11 30.31
CA THR A 309 2.51 -8.43 30.85
C THR A 309 2.56 -8.36 32.39
N ALA A 310 2.01 -9.36 33.05
CA ALA A 310 2.38 -9.65 34.45
C ALA A 310 3.89 -9.94 34.51
N ALA A 311 4.51 -9.70 35.67
CA ALA A 311 5.94 -9.98 35.88
C ALA A 311 6.34 -11.41 35.50
N HIS A 312 5.38 -12.34 35.62
CA HIS A 312 5.47 -13.71 35.11
C HIS A 312 4.29 -13.98 34.17
N PRO A 313 4.52 -14.40 32.92
CA PRO A 313 3.44 -14.71 31.98
C PRO A 313 2.39 -15.70 32.50
N GLU A 314 2.80 -16.64 33.34
CA GLU A 314 1.94 -17.63 33.99
C GLU A 314 0.94 -17.04 35.00
N ASP A 315 1.23 -15.87 35.55
CA ASP A 315 0.36 -15.14 36.49
C ASP A 315 -0.64 -14.21 35.75
N ASP A 316 -0.54 -14.10 34.43
CA ASP A 316 -1.46 -13.26 33.66
C ASP A 316 -2.82 -13.95 33.54
N PRO A 317 -3.92 -13.29 33.99
CA PRO A 317 -5.28 -13.88 33.89
C PRO A 317 -5.69 -14.28 32.47
N TRP A 318 -5.05 -13.72 31.45
CA TRP A 318 -5.28 -14.07 30.04
C TRP A 318 -4.68 -15.42 29.66
N CYS A 319 -3.64 -15.86 30.35
CA CYS A 319 -3.08 -17.20 30.14
C CYS A 319 -4.13 -18.28 30.52
N ALA A 320 -4.79 -18.10 31.66
CA ALA A 320 -5.87 -19.00 32.07
C ALA A 320 -7.05 -18.93 31.09
N TRP A 321 -7.45 -17.72 30.67
CA TRP A 321 -8.52 -17.55 29.71
C TRP A 321 -8.18 -18.13 28.33
N ALA A 322 -6.97 -17.92 27.82
CA ALA A 322 -6.53 -18.47 26.54
C ALA A 322 -6.50 -20.00 26.57
N ALA A 323 -6.08 -20.58 27.68
CA ALA A 323 -6.08 -22.04 27.87
C ALA A 323 -7.48 -22.65 27.91
N GLU A 324 -8.46 -21.92 28.45
CA GLU A 324 -9.82 -22.45 28.70
C GLU A 324 -10.82 -22.13 27.60
N SER A 325 -10.65 -20.99 26.90
CA SER A 325 -11.74 -20.41 26.09
C SER A 325 -11.44 -20.22 24.61
N SER A 326 -10.21 -20.39 24.18
CA SER A 326 -9.83 -20.11 22.79
C SER A 326 -9.19 -21.32 22.09
N GLY A 327 -9.29 -21.33 20.77
CA GLY A 327 -8.44 -22.19 19.95
C GLY A 327 -6.96 -21.74 19.91
N CYS A 328 -6.60 -20.73 20.74
CA CYS A 328 -5.26 -20.16 20.81
C CYS A 328 -4.26 -21.18 21.31
N GLY A 329 -3.21 -21.41 20.52
CA GLY A 329 -2.15 -22.33 20.90
C GLY A 329 -0.90 -21.63 21.42
N LEU A 330 -0.81 -20.32 21.28
CA LEU A 330 0.39 -19.57 21.57
C LEU A 330 0.08 -18.17 22.11
N LEU A 331 0.75 -17.78 23.19
CA LEU A 331 0.79 -16.42 23.69
C LEU A 331 2.19 -15.85 23.45
N ALA A 332 2.28 -14.72 22.78
CA ALA A 332 3.54 -14.03 22.52
C ALA A 332 3.52 -12.66 23.19
N ALA A 333 4.48 -12.40 24.08
CA ALA A 333 4.60 -11.15 24.80
C ALA A 333 5.99 -10.53 24.62
N GLU A 334 6.05 -9.23 24.36
CA GLU A 334 7.30 -8.47 24.30
C GLU A 334 7.80 -8.16 25.71
N THR A 335 9.03 -8.57 26.04
CA THR A 335 9.65 -8.32 27.34
C THR A 335 10.49 -7.04 27.32
N GLU A 336 10.68 -6.40 28.48
CA GLU A 336 11.44 -5.14 28.59
C GLU A 336 12.96 -5.32 28.41
N GLU A 337 13.47 -6.53 28.64
CA GLU A 337 14.92 -6.77 28.81
C GLU A 337 15.67 -7.03 27.51
N ASP A 338 15.25 -7.07 26.35
CA ASP A 338 16.07 -7.20 25.11
C ASP A 338 15.25 -7.21 23.83
N GLY A 339 13.98 -6.80 23.89
CA GLY A 339 13.06 -6.91 22.74
C GLY A 339 12.68 -8.36 22.41
N CYS A 340 13.02 -9.30 23.29
CA CYS A 340 12.69 -10.71 23.13
C CYS A 340 11.23 -10.97 23.44
N LEU A 341 10.57 -11.75 22.58
CA LEU A 341 9.21 -12.25 22.79
C LEU A 341 9.25 -13.48 23.71
N ALA A 342 8.63 -13.39 24.87
CA ALA A 342 8.31 -14.56 25.66
C ALA A 342 7.14 -15.31 25.02
N VAL A 343 7.33 -16.60 24.75
CA VAL A 343 6.33 -17.45 24.10
C VAL A 343 5.89 -18.54 25.06
N MET A 344 4.58 -18.61 25.33
CA MET A 344 3.98 -19.73 26.06
C MET A 344 3.10 -20.57 25.14
N SER A 345 3.37 -21.87 25.09
CA SER A 345 2.53 -22.85 24.39
C SER A 345 1.59 -23.50 25.39
N PHE A 346 0.28 -23.48 25.08
CA PHE A 346 -0.77 -24.09 25.91
C PHE A 346 -1.04 -25.54 25.58
N PHE A 347 -0.42 -26.08 24.51
CA PHE A 347 -0.61 -27.47 24.10
C PHE A 347 0.70 -28.24 24.01
N SER A 348 0.65 -29.52 24.42
CA SER A 348 1.79 -30.43 24.23
C SER A 348 2.03 -30.60 22.73
N PHE A 349 3.27 -30.54 22.32
CA PHE A 349 3.82 -30.56 20.97
C PHE A 349 3.33 -31.71 20.05
N ALA A 350 2.63 -32.68 20.58
CA ALA A 350 2.24 -33.90 19.86
C ALA A 350 1.02 -33.71 18.91
N ALA A 351 0.32 -32.56 18.94
CA ALA A 351 -0.99 -32.47 18.32
C ALA A 351 -1.09 -31.63 17.02
N ARG A 352 -0.13 -30.76 16.70
CA ARG A 352 -0.16 -29.95 15.45
C ARG A 352 1.23 -29.60 14.91
N PRO A 353 1.56 -29.97 13.65
CA PRO A 353 2.84 -29.60 12.99
C PRO A 353 3.04 -28.06 12.89
N ALA A 354 1.95 -27.28 12.85
CA ALA A 354 1.97 -25.83 12.71
C ALA A 354 2.65 -25.07 13.86
N PHE A 355 2.80 -25.67 15.05
CA PHE A 355 3.41 -25.01 16.21
C PHE A 355 4.95 -24.99 16.17
N ALA A 356 5.57 -25.90 15.46
CA ALA A 356 7.02 -25.88 15.27
C ALA A 356 7.46 -24.63 14.51
N ASP A 357 6.68 -24.21 13.53
CA ASP A 357 6.96 -23.03 12.70
C ASP A 357 6.80 -21.72 13.51
N ALA A 358 5.81 -21.65 14.41
CA ALA A 358 5.59 -20.48 15.24
C ALA A 358 6.70 -20.24 16.28
N GLN A 359 7.27 -21.30 16.84
CA GLN A 359 8.42 -21.19 17.74
C GLN A 359 9.71 -20.75 17.03
N LEU A 360 9.91 -21.22 15.78
CA LEU A 360 11.00 -20.74 14.93
C LEU A 360 10.89 -19.24 14.65
N THR A 361 9.68 -18.74 14.42
CA THR A 361 9.42 -17.31 14.16
C THR A 361 9.81 -16.44 15.34
N VAL A 362 9.57 -16.87 16.56
CA VAL A 362 9.88 -16.13 17.79
C VAL A 362 11.39 -16.16 18.10
N GLY A 363 12.03 -17.30 17.91
CA GLY A 363 13.48 -17.44 18.06
C GLY A 363 14.27 -16.57 17.08
N ALA A 364 13.84 -16.55 15.81
CA ALA A 364 14.51 -15.76 14.77
C ALA A 364 14.33 -14.24 14.93
N ALA A 365 13.17 -13.78 15.44
CA ALA A 365 12.97 -12.37 15.76
C ALA A 365 13.86 -11.92 16.93
N ALA A 366 14.11 -12.78 17.91
CA ALA A 366 15.01 -12.52 19.03
C ALA A 366 16.47 -12.44 18.59
N GLU A 367 16.92 -13.32 17.69
CA GLU A 367 18.31 -13.32 17.18
C GLU A 367 18.56 -12.17 16.19
N ALA A 368 17.60 -11.79 15.36
CA ALA A 368 17.74 -10.65 14.45
C ALA A 368 17.81 -9.29 15.18
N GLY A 369 17.19 -9.17 16.36
CA GLY A 369 17.27 -7.97 17.21
C GLY A 369 18.61 -7.82 17.95
N ALA A 370 19.36 -8.90 18.15
CA ALA A 370 20.64 -8.88 18.85
C ALA A 370 21.87 -8.54 17.98
N ALA A 371 21.69 -8.37 16.66
CA ALA A 371 22.77 -8.19 15.70
C ALA A 371 22.98 -6.74 15.21
N THR A 372 22.65 -5.73 16.03
CA THR A 372 23.04 -4.33 15.71
C THR A 372 23.70 -3.68 16.92
N PRO A 373 24.99 -3.27 16.85
CA PRO A 373 25.64 -2.45 17.86
C PRO A 373 25.18 -0.99 17.78
#